data_a9277fcf635b7b1373e633e72d5a0759
#
_entry.id   a9277fcf635b7b1373e633e72d5a0759
#
_cell.length_a   1.000
_cell.length_b   1.000
_cell.length_c   1.000
_cell.angle_alpha   90.00
_cell.angle_beta   90.00
_cell.angle_gamma   90.00
#
_symmetry.space_group_name_H-M   'P 1'
#
loop_
_entity.id
_entity.type
_entity.pdbx_description
1 polymer ?
#
loop_
_entity_poly.entity_id
_entity_poly.type
_entity_poly.pdbx_seq_one_letter_code
_entity_poly.pdbx_strand_id
1 'polypeptide(L)'
;MLGKGVLSRRDCVKLMGGFAIAMGTGSLLAGCSSGTSDSGEGASQSDETPKTLRVAMMGSSTDTLDPATFSTLLPLAIALNVYDSLILLRNGVVENSLAESIEPNEDASAWTVTLKDGVKYHDGETVTAEDALYSLQYAGTSPMYSSFYANVDWEGSSVVDERTFTLQLLSPQAT
;
A
#
# COMPACT_ATOMS: atom_id res chain seq x y z
N MET A 1 -25.97 -24.52 23.25
CA MET A 1 -24.81 -24.25 22.39
C MET A 1 -25.33 -23.60 21.11
N LEU A 2 -25.27 -22.28 21.04
CA LEU A 2 -25.72 -21.51 19.88
C LEU A 2 -24.48 -21.16 19.04
N GLY A 3 -24.37 -21.77 17.85
CA GLY A 3 -23.30 -21.49 16.89
C GLY A 3 -23.42 -20.09 16.33
N LYS A 4 -22.36 -19.29 16.48
CA LYS A 4 -22.22 -17.99 15.81
C LYS A 4 -21.95 -18.22 14.33
N GLY A 5 -23.01 -18.18 13.51
CA GLY A 5 -22.90 -18.13 12.06
C GLY A 5 -22.45 -16.72 11.64
N VAL A 6 -21.24 -16.58 11.14
CA VAL A 6 -20.78 -15.35 10.49
C VAL A 6 -21.46 -15.27 9.12
N LEU A 7 -22.36 -14.31 8.96
CA LEU A 7 -23.05 -14.04 7.70
C LEU A 7 -22.03 -13.54 6.65
N SER A 8 -21.91 -14.26 5.55
CA SER A 8 -21.10 -13.87 4.40
C SER A 8 -21.73 -12.65 3.70
N ARG A 9 -20.90 -11.79 3.10
CA ARG A 9 -21.36 -10.65 2.28
C ARG A 9 -22.33 -11.04 1.17
N ARG A 10 -22.23 -12.27 0.65
CA ARG A 10 -23.15 -12.83 -0.34
C ARG A 10 -24.53 -13.16 0.23
N ASP A 11 -24.61 -13.48 1.50
CA ASP A 11 -25.88 -13.81 2.17
C ASP A 11 -26.68 -12.54 2.50
N CYS A 12 -25.98 -11.43 2.78
CA CYS A 12 -26.60 -10.12 2.98
C CYS A 12 -27.30 -9.60 1.69
N VAL A 13 -26.65 -9.78 0.53
CA VAL A 13 -27.23 -9.36 -0.76
C VAL A 13 -28.46 -10.20 -1.14
N LYS A 14 -28.48 -11.47 -0.78
CA LYS A 14 -29.64 -12.35 -1.02
C LYS A 14 -30.85 -12.03 -0.13
N LEU A 15 -30.61 -11.56 1.08
CA LEU A 15 -31.66 -11.15 2.01
C LEU A 15 -32.35 -9.83 1.60
N MET A 16 -31.64 -8.92 0.94
CA MET A 16 -32.22 -7.66 0.44
C MET A 16 -32.95 -7.80 -0.87
N GLY A 17 -32.70 -8.86 -1.64
CA GLY A 17 -33.39 -9.12 -2.93
C GLY A 17 -34.76 -9.81 -2.83
N GLY A 18 -35.17 -10.27 -1.65
CA GLY A 18 -36.38 -11.08 -1.46
C GLY A 18 -37.67 -10.34 -1.11
N PHE A 19 -37.62 -9.00 -0.95
CA PHE A 19 -38.80 -8.27 -0.41
C PHE A 19 -39.53 -7.35 -1.41
N ALA A 20 -39.30 -7.47 -2.69
CA ALA A 20 -39.90 -6.60 -3.71
C ALA A 20 -40.76 -7.31 -4.76
N ILE A 21 -41.56 -8.32 -4.37
CA ILE A 21 -42.62 -8.84 -5.25
C ILE A 21 -43.86 -9.13 -4.40
N ALA A 22 -44.65 -8.12 -4.10
CA ALA A 22 -46.10 -8.17 -3.87
C ALA A 22 -46.60 -6.73 -3.68
N MET A 23 -47.08 -6.14 -4.72
CA MET A 23 -48.33 -5.35 -4.84
C MET A 23 -48.32 -4.44 -6.06
N GLY A 24 -49.15 -4.78 -7.01
CA GLY A 24 -50.18 -3.85 -7.50
C GLY A 24 -49.83 -2.98 -8.69
N THR A 25 -50.23 -3.41 -9.86
CA THR A 25 -50.92 -2.65 -10.94
C THR A 25 -50.79 -1.11 -10.89
N GLY A 26 -50.23 -0.54 -11.97
CA GLY A 26 -50.46 0.87 -12.28
C GLY A 26 -49.44 1.47 -13.22
N SER A 27 -49.61 1.23 -14.51
CA SER A 27 -49.46 2.10 -15.69
C SER A 27 -48.45 3.26 -15.71
N LEU A 28 -47.76 3.29 -16.85
CA LEU A 28 -47.34 4.47 -17.63
C LEU A 28 -46.02 5.15 -17.23
N LEU A 29 -44.96 4.75 -17.95
CA LEU A 29 -44.04 5.71 -18.55
C LEU A 29 -43.53 5.09 -19.86
N ALA A 30 -44.20 5.47 -20.93
CA ALA A 30 -43.70 5.29 -22.30
C ALA A 30 -42.56 6.27 -22.52
N GLY A 31 -41.35 5.77 -22.58
CA GLY A 31 -40.19 6.50 -23.09
C GLY A 31 -39.84 5.90 -24.44
N CYS A 32 -40.16 6.62 -25.52
CA CYS A 32 -39.81 6.28 -26.87
C CYS A 32 -38.32 6.19 -27.06
N SER A 33 -37.84 5.09 -27.58
CA SER A 33 -36.65 5.01 -28.39
C SER A 33 -36.89 4.05 -29.51
N SER A 34 -37.17 4.59 -30.68
CA SER A 34 -37.19 3.89 -31.96
C SER A 34 -35.75 3.57 -32.35
N GLY A 35 -35.43 2.32 -32.61
CA GLY A 35 -34.16 1.87 -33.10
C GLY A 35 -34.17 0.43 -33.52
N THR A 36 -34.38 0.24 -34.76
CA THR A 36 -34.23 -0.84 -35.73
C THR A 36 -33.45 -2.07 -35.24
N SER A 37 -34.11 -3.23 -35.35
CA SER A 37 -33.54 -4.56 -35.31
C SER A 37 -32.54 -4.75 -36.45
N ASP A 38 -31.31 -5.02 -36.12
CA ASP A 38 -30.37 -5.72 -36.99
C ASP A 38 -29.70 -6.85 -36.19
N SER A 39 -29.90 -8.05 -36.66
CA SER A 39 -29.34 -9.29 -36.14
C SER A 39 -27.94 -9.44 -36.72
N GLY A 40 -26.93 -9.08 -35.93
CA GLY A 40 -25.54 -9.35 -36.22
C GLY A 40 -24.89 -10.03 -35.02
N GLU A 41 -24.43 -11.26 -35.21
CA GLU A 41 -23.50 -11.93 -34.30
C GLU A 41 -22.26 -11.04 -34.12
N GLY A 42 -22.24 -10.28 -33.06
CA GLY A 42 -21.12 -9.42 -32.68
C GLY A 42 -20.42 -10.00 -31.46
N ALA A 43 -19.18 -10.40 -31.67
CA ALA A 43 -18.24 -10.74 -30.61
C ALA A 43 -18.39 -9.75 -29.43
N SER A 44 -18.54 -10.29 -28.24
CA SER A 44 -18.52 -9.53 -26.99
C SER A 44 -17.15 -8.85 -26.86
N GLN A 45 -17.02 -7.64 -27.40
CA GLN A 45 -15.97 -6.75 -27.01
C GLN A 45 -16.26 -6.37 -25.56
N SER A 46 -15.44 -6.85 -24.64
CA SER A 46 -15.38 -6.33 -23.29
C SER A 46 -15.02 -4.85 -23.41
N ASP A 47 -16.03 -4.00 -23.27
CA ASP A 47 -15.87 -2.56 -23.15
C ASP A 47 -15.16 -2.29 -21.81
N GLU A 48 -13.84 -2.40 -21.80
CA GLU A 48 -13.00 -2.04 -20.65
C GLU A 48 -12.96 -0.52 -20.53
N THR A 49 -14.11 0.07 -20.21
CA THR A 49 -14.11 1.45 -19.71
C THR A 49 -13.22 1.50 -18.46
N PRO A 50 -12.22 2.39 -18.42
CA PRO A 50 -11.34 2.51 -17.28
C PRO A 50 -12.16 2.71 -16.01
N LYS A 51 -12.07 1.77 -15.07
CA LYS A 51 -12.77 1.87 -13.80
C LYS A 51 -12.09 2.96 -12.98
N THR A 52 -12.76 4.09 -12.79
CA THR A 52 -12.26 5.21 -11.99
C THR A 52 -12.80 5.11 -10.58
N LEU A 53 -11.92 5.01 -9.60
CA LEU A 53 -12.25 5.16 -8.19
C LEU A 53 -11.98 6.61 -7.77
N ARG A 54 -12.99 7.28 -7.22
CA ARG A 54 -12.85 8.63 -6.64
C ARG A 54 -12.93 8.50 -5.12
N VAL A 55 -11.88 8.93 -4.44
CA VAL A 55 -11.80 8.92 -2.98
C VAL A 55 -11.73 10.35 -2.48
N ALA A 56 -12.64 10.72 -1.57
CA ALA A 56 -12.59 12.00 -0.88
C ALA A 56 -11.91 11.82 0.47
N MET A 57 -10.87 12.60 0.73
CA MET A 57 -10.13 12.60 1.98
C MET A 57 -9.95 14.03 2.49
N MET A 58 -9.93 14.19 3.81
CA MET A 58 -9.61 15.48 4.40
C MET A 58 -8.10 15.69 4.37
N GLY A 59 -7.70 16.88 3.91
CA GLY A 59 -6.33 17.35 3.90
C GLY A 59 -6.18 18.66 4.65
N SER A 60 -4.95 19.09 4.83
CA SER A 60 -4.55 20.37 5.42
C SER A 60 -3.83 21.24 4.37
N SER A 61 -3.86 22.55 4.55
CA SER A 61 -3.06 23.47 3.72
C SER A 61 -1.54 23.32 3.92
N THR A 62 -1.14 22.57 4.95
CA THR A 62 0.25 22.27 5.29
C THR A 62 0.66 20.86 4.87
N ASP A 63 -0.19 20.11 4.17
CA ASP A 63 0.15 18.79 3.69
C ASP A 63 1.30 18.85 2.69
N THR A 64 2.18 17.87 2.80
CA THR A 64 3.35 17.69 1.95
C THR A 64 3.45 16.23 1.54
N LEU A 65 4.12 15.94 0.44
CA LEU A 65 4.43 14.56 0.02
C LEU A 65 5.80 14.09 0.52
N ASP A 66 6.50 14.90 1.29
CA ASP A 66 7.75 14.51 1.93
C ASP A 66 7.47 13.49 3.06
N PRO A 67 7.93 12.23 2.95
CA PRO A 67 7.66 11.18 3.91
C PRO A 67 8.19 11.48 5.31
N ALA A 68 9.21 12.33 5.44
CA ALA A 68 9.76 12.73 6.73
C ALA A 68 8.86 13.70 7.52
N THR A 69 7.85 14.29 6.89
CA THR A 69 7.03 15.36 7.48
C THR A 69 5.52 15.09 7.45
N PHE A 70 5.09 13.89 7.12
CA PHE A 70 3.66 13.52 7.13
C PHE A 70 3.05 13.73 8.51
N SER A 71 1.99 14.52 8.58
CA SER A 71 1.26 14.78 9.82
C SER A 71 -0.23 14.45 9.73
N THR A 72 -0.75 14.15 8.54
CA THR A 72 -2.16 13.86 8.28
C THR A 72 -2.36 12.58 7.45
N LEU A 73 -3.62 12.10 7.42
CA LEU A 73 -3.94 10.86 6.70
C LEU A 73 -3.87 10.99 5.18
N LEU A 74 -4.10 12.20 4.63
CA LEU A 74 -4.10 12.38 3.17
C LEU A 74 -2.72 12.12 2.54
N PRO A 75 -1.63 12.80 2.95
CA PRO A 75 -0.31 12.50 2.41
C PRO A 75 0.14 11.07 2.70
N LEU A 76 -0.19 10.51 3.88
CA LEU A 76 0.10 9.11 4.17
C LEU A 76 -0.60 8.15 3.19
N ALA A 77 -1.88 8.37 2.88
CA ALA A 77 -2.61 7.54 1.93
C ALA A 77 -2.05 7.65 0.51
N ILE A 78 -1.58 8.84 0.10
CA ILE A 78 -0.89 9.04 -1.18
C ILE A 78 0.45 8.31 -1.16
N ALA A 79 1.23 8.47 -0.09
CA ALA A 79 2.54 7.86 0.08
C ALA A 79 2.50 6.34 -0.04
N LEU A 80 1.52 5.68 0.56
CA LEU A 80 1.32 4.23 0.46
C LEU A 80 1.04 3.71 -0.97
N ASN A 81 0.79 4.61 -1.92
CA ASN A 81 0.60 4.28 -3.34
C ASN A 81 1.78 4.72 -4.22
N VAL A 82 2.68 5.54 -3.70
CA VAL A 82 3.80 6.13 -4.45
C VAL A 82 5.15 5.61 -3.96
N TYR A 83 5.29 5.42 -2.66
CA TYR A 83 6.51 4.91 -2.04
C TYR A 83 6.35 3.44 -1.67
N ASP A 84 7.44 2.73 -1.71
CA ASP A 84 7.53 1.39 -1.14
C ASP A 84 8.45 1.43 0.10
N SER A 85 8.46 0.37 0.88
CA SER A 85 9.25 0.25 2.10
C SER A 85 10.09 -1.03 2.09
N LEU A 86 11.14 -1.08 2.90
CA LEU A 86 11.95 -2.29 3.04
C LEU A 86 11.11 -3.48 3.50
N ILE A 87 10.23 -3.23 4.46
CA ILE A 87 9.32 -4.22 5.05
C ILE A 87 7.90 -3.65 5.14
N LEU A 88 6.92 -4.53 5.17
CA LEU A 88 5.51 -4.21 5.36
C LEU A 88 4.95 -5.01 6.53
N LEU A 89 4.10 -4.38 7.34
CA LEU A 89 3.34 -5.07 8.38
C LEU A 89 1.93 -5.39 7.84
N ARG A 90 1.65 -6.66 7.56
CA ARG A 90 0.34 -7.12 7.11
C ARG A 90 -0.25 -8.13 8.08
N ASN A 91 -1.44 -7.83 8.60
CA ASN A 91 -2.14 -8.71 9.55
C ASN A 91 -1.30 -9.10 10.79
N GLY A 92 -0.40 -8.23 11.23
CA GLY A 92 0.50 -8.50 12.35
C GLY A 92 1.74 -9.33 11.99
N VAL A 93 1.96 -9.62 10.71
CA VAL A 93 3.15 -10.32 10.21
C VAL A 93 4.03 -9.33 9.46
N VAL A 94 5.32 -9.36 9.74
CA VAL A 94 6.33 -8.60 8.99
C VAL A 94 6.66 -9.36 7.72
N GLU A 95 6.52 -8.70 6.56
CA GLU A 95 6.82 -9.23 5.25
C GLU A 95 7.87 -8.34 4.57
N ASN A 96 8.85 -8.96 3.90
CA ASN A 96 9.83 -8.22 3.11
C ASN A 96 9.17 -7.63 1.85
N SER A 97 9.32 -6.29 1.64
CA SER A 97 8.86 -5.59 0.43
C SER A 97 10.03 -5.30 -0.50
N LEU A 98 10.74 -4.19 -0.36
CA LEU A 98 11.96 -3.91 -1.13
C LEU A 98 13.14 -4.77 -0.68
N ALA A 99 13.20 -5.14 0.60
CA ALA A 99 14.24 -6.02 1.09
C ALA A 99 14.02 -7.46 0.59
N GLU A 100 15.10 -8.12 0.19
CA GLU A 100 15.20 -9.55 0.00
C GLU A 100 15.43 -10.24 1.35
N SER A 101 16.41 -9.73 2.13
CA SER A 101 16.69 -10.18 3.49
C SER A 101 17.07 -9.02 4.40
N ILE A 102 16.82 -9.21 5.70
CA ILE A 102 17.26 -8.33 6.80
C ILE A 102 17.73 -9.24 7.91
N GLU A 103 19.03 -9.27 8.15
CA GLU A 103 19.64 -10.25 9.04
C GLU A 103 20.52 -9.55 10.07
N PRO A 104 20.37 -9.86 11.37
CA PRO A 104 21.29 -9.37 12.40
C PRO A 104 22.61 -10.15 12.37
N ASN A 105 23.67 -9.53 12.88
CA ASN A 105 24.88 -10.24 13.27
C ASN A 105 24.64 -11.04 14.59
N GLU A 106 25.65 -11.76 15.06
CA GLU A 106 25.52 -12.68 16.20
C GLU A 106 25.02 -12.02 17.50
N ASP A 107 25.39 -10.79 17.74
CA ASP A 107 25.02 -10.02 18.95
C ASP A 107 23.93 -8.97 18.70
N ALA A 108 23.35 -8.94 17.50
CA ALA A 108 22.35 -7.95 17.07
C ALA A 108 22.82 -6.49 17.26
N SER A 109 24.11 -6.23 17.15
CA SER A 109 24.67 -4.87 17.13
C SER A 109 24.69 -4.26 15.73
N ALA A 110 24.53 -5.07 14.69
CA ALA A 110 24.45 -4.62 13.30
C ALA A 110 23.43 -5.47 12.52
N TRP A 111 22.80 -4.85 11.53
CA TRP A 111 21.83 -5.49 10.65
C TRP A 111 22.26 -5.32 9.21
N THR A 112 22.37 -6.44 8.51
CA THR A 112 22.64 -6.44 7.06
C THR A 112 21.32 -6.49 6.30
N VAL A 113 21.13 -5.52 5.43
CA VAL A 113 19.94 -5.39 4.58
C VAL A 113 20.36 -5.61 3.13
N THR A 114 19.73 -6.58 2.47
CA THR A 114 19.91 -6.83 1.04
C THR A 114 18.63 -6.48 0.30
N LEU A 115 18.70 -5.65 -0.73
CA LEU A 115 17.58 -5.28 -1.58
C LEU A 115 17.31 -6.39 -2.62
N LYS A 116 16.04 -6.55 -3.00
CA LYS A 116 15.65 -7.41 -4.12
C LYS A 116 16.34 -6.98 -5.41
N ASP A 117 16.57 -7.94 -6.30
CA ASP A 117 17.11 -7.64 -7.61
C ASP A 117 16.09 -6.93 -8.51
N GLY A 118 16.58 -6.01 -9.35
CA GLY A 118 15.77 -5.33 -10.36
C GLY A 118 14.74 -4.33 -9.82
N VAL A 119 14.83 -3.89 -8.57
CA VAL A 119 13.98 -2.82 -8.03
C VAL A 119 14.28 -1.52 -8.75
N LYS A 120 13.23 -0.81 -9.17
CA LYS A 120 13.35 0.42 -9.96
C LYS A 120 12.47 1.54 -9.41
N TYR A 121 12.96 2.77 -9.59
CA TYR A 121 12.15 3.97 -9.47
C TYR A 121 11.14 4.10 -10.62
N HIS A 122 10.20 5.06 -10.51
CA HIS A 122 9.17 5.31 -11.53
C HIS A 122 9.74 5.79 -12.89
N ASP A 123 10.92 6.37 -12.90
CA ASP A 123 11.65 6.80 -14.09
C ASP A 123 12.46 5.67 -14.76
N GLY A 124 12.52 4.50 -14.09
CA GLY A 124 13.21 3.32 -14.58
C GLY A 124 14.64 3.17 -14.09
N GLU A 125 15.19 4.11 -13.32
CA GLU A 125 16.49 3.97 -12.67
C GLU A 125 16.44 2.87 -11.60
N THR A 126 17.58 2.22 -11.36
CA THR A 126 17.68 1.15 -10.37
C THR A 126 17.84 1.74 -8.97
N VAL A 127 17.07 1.23 -8.01
CA VAL A 127 17.22 1.57 -6.60
C VAL A 127 18.45 0.89 -6.03
N THR A 128 19.33 1.67 -5.39
CA THR A 128 20.58 1.17 -4.84
C THR A 128 20.55 1.09 -3.31
N ALA A 129 21.50 0.38 -2.73
CA ALA A 129 21.73 0.34 -1.29
C ALA A 129 22.07 1.73 -0.71
N GLU A 130 22.74 2.58 -1.50
CA GLU A 130 23.06 3.96 -1.11
C GLU A 130 21.76 4.79 -0.99
N ASP A 131 20.84 4.67 -1.94
CA ASP A 131 19.55 5.35 -1.89
C ASP A 131 18.72 4.92 -0.68
N ALA A 132 18.70 3.61 -0.40
CA ALA A 132 17.97 3.06 0.74
C ALA A 132 18.57 3.55 2.07
N LEU A 133 19.88 3.51 2.22
CA LEU A 133 20.56 3.99 3.43
C LEU A 133 20.35 5.50 3.61
N TYR A 134 20.48 6.29 2.54
CA TYR A 134 20.22 7.73 2.57
C TYR A 134 18.76 8.03 2.99
N SER A 135 17.79 7.27 2.48
CA SER A 135 16.37 7.44 2.84
C SER A 135 16.12 7.20 4.32
N LEU A 136 16.77 6.19 4.91
CA LEU A 136 16.70 5.94 6.36
C LEU A 136 17.36 7.05 7.18
N GLN A 137 18.53 7.53 6.75
CA GLN A 137 19.20 8.68 7.38
C GLN A 137 18.32 9.92 7.34
N TYR A 138 17.70 10.20 6.19
CA TYR A 138 16.78 11.32 6.03
C TYR A 138 15.56 11.19 6.95
N ALA A 139 14.96 10.02 7.05
CA ALA A 139 13.87 9.75 7.99
C ALA A 139 14.32 9.96 9.45
N GLY A 140 15.54 9.60 9.79
CA GLY A 140 16.16 9.83 11.11
C GLY A 140 16.28 11.32 11.49
N THR A 141 16.30 12.24 10.52
CA THR A 141 16.28 13.69 10.79
C THR A 141 14.91 14.25 11.13
N SER A 142 13.85 13.49 10.86
CA SER A 142 12.48 13.91 11.08
C SER A 142 12.16 14.06 12.57
N PRO A 143 11.56 15.15 13.02
CA PRO A 143 11.08 15.28 14.40
C PRO A 143 10.06 14.20 14.80
N MET A 144 9.33 13.64 13.82
CA MET A 144 8.33 12.60 14.05
C MET A 144 8.94 11.21 14.19
N TYR A 145 9.99 10.91 13.42
CA TYR A 145 10.55 9.56 13.32
C TYR A 145 11.91 9.40 14.00
N SER A 146 12.61 10.49 14.33
CA SER A 146 13.96 10.44 14.90
C SER A 146 14.09 9.53 16.12
N SER A 147 13.06 9.43 16.95
CA SER A 147 13.06 8.53 18.12
C SER A 147 13.17 7.05 17.75
N PHE A 148 12.65 6.63 16.59
CA PHE A 148 12.77 5.25 16.11
C PHE A 148 14.19 4.90 15.66
N TYR A 149 14.94 5.91 15.24
CA TYR A 149 16.31 5.76 14.75
C TYR A 149 17.37 6.17 15.78
N ALA A 150 16.97 6.47 17.02
CA ALA A 150 17.87 6.96 18.07
C ALA A 150 18.98 5.97 18.44
N ASN A 151 18.81 4.67 18.16
CA ASN A 151 19.81 3.63 18.40
C ASN A 151 20.68 3.32 17.17
N VAL A 152 20.50 4.03 16.05
CA VAL A 152 21.30 3.80 14.84
C VAL A 152 22.55 4.65 14.88
N ASP A 153 23.70 4.01 14.68
CA ASP A 153 24.97 4.65 14.43
C ASP A 153 25.15 4.90 12.93
N TRP A 154 24.84 6.11 12.50
CA TRP A 154 24.91 6.48 11.09
C TRP A 154 26.34 6.54 10.55
N GLU A 155 27.32 6.86 11.40
CA GLU A 155 28.74 6.92 11.01
C GLU A 155 29.32 5.52 10.84
N GLY A 156 28.87 4.56 11.65
CA GLY A 156 29.23 3.15 11.55
C GLY A 156 28.47 2.39 10.48
N SER A 157 27.35 2.94 9.99
CA SER A 157 26.53 2.33 8.93
C SER A 157 27.17 2.56 7.56
N SER A 158 27.14 1.56 6.67
CA SER A 158 27.84 1.63 5.39
C SER A 158 27.19 0.78 4.29
N VAL A 159 27.41 1.19 3.06
CA VAL A 159 27.09 0.40 1.86
C VAL A 159 28.16 -0.67 1.66
N VAL A 160 27.73 -1.91 1.48
CA VAL A 160 28.61 -3.06 1.23
C VAL A 160 28.78 -3.28 -0.28
N ASP A 161 27.69 -3.24 -1.01
CA ASP A 161 27.63 -3.34 -2.47
C ASP A 161 26.39 -2.62 -3.02
N GLU A 162 26.12 -2.76 -4.32
CA GLU A 162 25.04 -2.05 -5.02
C GLU A 162 23.64 -2.31 -4.41
N ARG A 163 23.43 -3.48 -3.79
CA ARG A 163 22.14 -3.89 -3.20
C ARG A 163 22.18 -4.15 -1.70
N THR A 164 23.37 -4.08 -1.08
CA THR A 164 23.57 -4.47 0.32
C THR A 164 24.15 -3.33 1.12
N PHE A 165 23.57 -3.05 2.27
CA PHE A 165 24.11 -2.12 3.26
C PHE A 165 23.99 -2.68 4.67
N THR A 166 24.79 -2.17 5.57
CA THR A 166 24.78 -2.52 6.99
C THR A 166 24.35 -1.32 7.82
N LEU A 167 23.37 -1.54 8.69
CA LEU A 167 22.98 -0.59 9.75
C LEU A 167 23.68 -1.00 11.03
N GLN A 168 24.57 -0.12 11.52
CA GLN A 168 25.21 -0.28 12.81
C GLN A 168 24.32 0.30 13.91
N LEU A 169 24.27 -0.36 15.06
CA LEU A 169 23.55 0.13 16.23
C LEU A 169 24.51 0.60 17.33
N LEU A 170 24.11 1.62 18.08
CA LEU A 170 24.83 2.11 19.25
C LEU A 170 24.81 1.09 20.40
N SER A 171 23.77 0.27 20.46
CA SER A 171 23.66 -0.82 21.40
C SER A 171 22.90 -2.01 20.77
N PRO A 172 23.28 -3.27 21.10
CA PRO A 172 22.61 -4.45 20.57
C PRO A 172 21.10 -4.44 20.83
N GLN A 173 20.32 -4.76 19.80
CA GLN A 173 18.86 -4.84 19.90
C GLN A 173 18.36 -6.02 19.08
N ALA A 174 18.00 -7.09 19.80
CA ALA A 174 17.24 -8.20 19.22
C ALA A 174 15.74 -7.86 19.22
N THR A 175 15.06 -8.20 18.13
CA THR A 175 13.59 -8.08 18.01
C THR A 175 12.88 -9.31 18.54
#